data_76185555e8b0508b35dc3eae2d964ad0
#
_entry.id   76185555e8b0508b35dc3eae2d964ad0
#
_cell.length_a   1.000
_cell.length_b   1.000
_cell.length_c   1.000
_cell.angle_alpha   90.00
_cell.angle_beta   90.00
_cell.angle_gamma   90.00
#
_symmetry.space_group_name_H-M   'P 1'
#
loop_
_entity.id
_entity.type
_entity.pdbx_description
1 polymer ?
#
loop_
_entity_poly.entity_id
_entity_poly.type
_entity_poly.pdbx_seq_one_letter_code
_entity_poly.pdbx_strand_id
1 'polypeptide(L)' 'MYYVYSLKCKDGYYIGCTDDLKNRLERHQKGQIAATANRFPLKLDFYFVIKDKYKAFEFEKYLKSGSGRAFINKHLI' A
#
# COMPACT_ATOMS: atom_id res chain seq x y z
N MET A 1 -15.24 5.22 1.21
CA MET A 1 -14.14 4.60 1.98
C MET A 1 -12.87 4.60 1.17
N TYR A 2 -11.76 4.82 1.83
CA TYR A 2 -10.44 4.78 1.21
C TYR A 2 -9.61 3.73 1.90
N TYR A 3 -8.73 3.10 1.14
CA TYR A 3 -7.89 2.00 1.63
C TYR A 3 -6.43 2.40 1.47
N VAL A 4 -5.70 2.38 2.56
CA VAL A 4 -4.25 2.52 2.54
C VAL A 4 -3.70 1.11 2.74
N TYR A 5 -2.94 0.62 1.76
CA TYR A 5 -2.56 -0.78 1.71
C TYR A 5 -1.06 -0.94 1.49
N SER A 6 -0.56 -2.10 1.89
CA SER A 6 0.83 -2.49 1.66
C SER A 6 0.88 -3.79 0.88
N LEU A 7 1.71 -3.80 -0.17
CA LEU A 7 2.04 -5.01 -0.91
C LEU A 7 3.45 -5.42 -0.56
N LYS A 8 3.63 -6.70 -0.24
CA LYS A 8 4.96 -7.27 -0.12
C LYS A 8 5.46 -7.58 -1.54
N CYS A 9 6.65 -7.06 -1.87
CA CYS A 9 7.27 -7.21 -3.17
C CYS A 9 8.55 -8.03 -3.03
N LYS A 10 9.18 -8.39 -4.16
CA LYS A 10 10.45 -9.12 -4.13
C LYS A 10 11.57 -8.36 -3.42
N ASP A 11 11.52 -7.04 -3.43
CA ASP A 11 12.58 -6.16 -2.94
C ASP A 11 12.13 -5.22 -1.82
N GLY A 12 11.09 -5.58 -1.07
CA GLY A 12 10.57 -4.77 0.01
C GLY A 12 9.07 -4.69 -0.03
N TYR A 13 8.52 -3.49 0.18
CA TYR A 13 7.07 -3.31 0.14
C TYR A 13 6.70 -2.01 -0.57
N TYR A 14 5.43 -1.93 -0.99
CA TYR A 14 4.86 -0.77 -1.65
C TYR A 14 3.61 -0.32 -0.90
N ILE A 15 3.52 0.97 -0.61
CA ILE A 15 2.35 1.57 0.06
C ILE A 15 1.54 2.33 -0.98
N GLY A 16 0.22 2.09 -1.01
CA GLY A 16 -0.67 2.78 -1.91
C GLY A 16 -1.97 3.18 -1.22
N CYS A 17 -2.76 3.99 -1.92
CA CYS A 17 -4.07 4.43 -1.45
C CYS A 17 -5.06 4.36 -2.61
N THR A 18 -6.25 3.86 -2.36
CA THR A 18 -7.28 3.71 -3.37
C THR A 18 -8.66 3.70 -2.73
N ASP A 19 -9.68 4.08 -3.51
CA ASP A 19 -11.07 3.91 -3.10
C ASP A 19 -11.66 2.56 -3.55
N ASP A 20 -10.91 1.80 -4.32
CA ASP A 20 -11.34 0.48 -4.83
C ASP A 20 -10.18 -0.50 -4.72
N LEU A 21 -10.05 -1.12 -3.56
CA LEU A 21 -8.92 -2.01 -3.27
C LEU A 21 -8.89 -3.22 -4.18
N LYS A 22 -10.03 -3.85 -4.41
CA LYS A 22 -10.09 -5.05 -5.24
C LYS A 22 -9.60 -4.77 -6.66
N ASN A 23 -10.11 -3.71 -7.27
CA ASN A 23 -9.69 -3.32 -8.62
C ASN A 23 -8.21 -2.97 -8.68
N ARG A 24 -7.74 -2.22 -7.69
CA ARG A 24 -6.35 -1.80 -7.65
C ARG A 24 -5.41 -3.00 -7.49
N LEU A 25 -5.77 -3.98 -6.65
CA LEU A 25 -4.97 -5.20 -6.50
C LEU A 25 -4.91 -6.01 -7.79
N GLU A 26 -6.03 -6.10 -8.50
CA GLU A 26 -6.06 -6.78 -9.81
C GLU A 26 -5.13 -6.09 -10.80
N ARG A 27 -5.13 -4.76 -10.83
CA ARG A 27 -4.25 -3.99 -11.72
C ARG A 27 -2.78 -4.18 -11.37
N HIS A 28 -2.45 -4.24 -10.08
CA HIS A 28 -1.08 -4.56 -9.66
C HIS A 28 -0.66 -5.93 -10.16
N GLN A 29 -1.52 -6.94 -9.99
CA GLN A 29 -1.20 -8.31 -10.40
C GLN A 29 -1.06 -8.46 -11.91
N LYS A 30 -1.74 -7.60 -12.68
CA LYS A 30 -1.63 -7.59 -14.15
C LYS A 30 -0.44 -6.77 -14.66
N GLY A 31 0.36 -6.20 -13.77
CA GLY A 31 1.49 -5.37 -14.16
C GLY A 31 1.12 -4.00 -14.72
N GLN A 32 -0.09 -3.54 -14.42
CA GLN A 32 -0.59 -2.27 -14.97
C GLN A 32 -0.21 -1.04 -14.12
N ILE A 33 0.39 -1.25 -12.97
CA ILE A 33 0.85 -0.17 -12.10
C ILE A 33 2.36 -0.10 -12.21
N ALA A 34 2.86 1.00 -12.79
CA ALA A 34 4.28 1.16 -13.09
C ALA A 34 5.18 0.94 -11.88
N ALA A 35 4.75 1.44 -10.72
CA ALA A 35 5.56 1.37 -9.50
C ALA A 35 5.86 -0.06 -9.04
N THR A 36 5.03 -1.05 -9.42
CA THR A 36 5.20 -2.44 -8.99
C THR A 36 5.37 -3.42 -10.14
N ALA A 37 5.33 -2.95 -11.39
CA ALA A 37 5.35 -3.81 -12.57
C ALA A 37 6.56 -4.74 -12.65
N ASN A 38 7.69 -4.32 -12.10
CA ASN A 38 8.94 -5.10 -12.13
C ASN A 38 9.33 -5.64 -10.76
N ARG A 39 8.37 -5.72 -9.82
CA ARG A 39 8.65 -6.08 -8.43
C ARG A 39 7.91 -7.34 -7.97
N PHE A 40 7.50 -8.18 -8.93
CA PHE A 40 6.83 -9.45 -8.61
C PHE A 40 7.78 -10.41 -7.90
N PRO A 41 7.24 -11.28 -7.05
CA PRO A 41 5.82 -11.48 -6.75
C PRO A 41 5.26 -10.39 -5.84
N LEU A 42 3.95 -10.13 -5.97
CA LEU A 42 3.24 -9.14 -5.17
C LEU A 42 2.20 -9.84 -4.31
N LYS A 43 2.17 -9.49 -3.01
CA LYS A 43 1.23 -10.07 -2.08
C LYS A 43 0.68 -8.99 -1.16
N LEU A 44 -0.64 -8.95 -0.97
CA LEU A 44 -1.25 -8.02 -0.03
C LEU A 44 -0.80 -8.39 1.39
N ASP A 45 -0.22 -7.43 2.08
CA ASP A 45 0.34 -7.61 3.40
C ASP A 45 -0.64 -7.13 4.48
N PHE A 46 -1.10 -5.90 4.35
CA PHE A 46 -2.12 -5.34 5.23
C PHE A 46 -2.82 -4.17 4.54
N TYR A 47 -3.95 -3.77 5.10
CA TYR A 47 -4.61 -2.54 4.65
C TYR A 47 -5.39 -1.92 5.81
N PHE A 48 -5.57 -0.61 5.73
CA PHE A 48 -6.40 0.17 6.63
C PHE A 48 -7.55 0.77 5.85
N VAL A 49 -8.72 0.82 6.46
CA VAL A 49 -9.90 1.47 5.88
C VAL A 49 -10.08 2.80 6.56
N ILE A 50 -10.06 3.89 5.79
CA ILE A 50 -10.15 5.24 6.31
C ILE A 50 -11.29 5.95 5.57
N LYS A 51 -12.23 6.50 6.34
CA LYS A 51 -13.43 7.09 5.77
C LYS A 51 -13.13 8.39 5.03
N ASP A 52 -12.27 9.24 5.59
CA ASP A 52 -11.96 10.55 5.05
C ASP A 52 -10.81 10.47 4.03
N LYS A 53 -11.05 11.01 2.83
CA LYS A 53 -10.09 10.98 1.73
C LYS A 53 -8.75 11.62 2.10
N TYR A 54 -8.81 12.80 2.70
CA TYR A 54 -7.58 13.55 3.01
C TYR A 54 -6.78 12.89 4.12
N LYS A 55 -7.47 12.35 5.12
CA LYS A 55 -6.78 11.58 6.17
C LYS A 55 -6.16 10.32 5.63
N ALA A 56 -6.79 9.68 4.65
CA ALA A 56 -6.20 8.51 4.00
C ALA A 56 -4.91 8.88 3.27
N PHE A 57 -4.91 9.97 2.50
CA PHE A 57 -3.71 10.42 1.80
C PHE A 57 -2.60 10.84 2.76
N GLU A 58 -2.94 11.50 3.86
CA GLU A 58 -1.96 11.84 4.89
C GLU A 58 -1.37 10.61 5.52
N PHE A 59 -2.19 9.59 5.79
CA PHE A 59 -1.72 8.34 6.38
C PHE A 59 -0.81 7.58 5.42
N GLU A 60 -1.15 7.53 4.13
CA GLU A 60 -0.29 6.95 3.11
C GLU A 60 1.08 7.63 3.12
N LYS A 61 1.08 8.96 3.13
CA LYS A 61 2.32 9.75 3.16
C LYS A 61 3.12 9.46 4.42
N TYR A 62 2.44 9.37 5.57
CA TYR A 62 3.10 9.02 6.83
C TYR A 62 3.77 7.66 6.76
N LEU A 63 3.07 6.65 6.23
CA LEU A 63 3.64 5.30 6.14
C LEU A 63 4.86 5.22 5.23
N LYS A 64 4.99 6.15 4.28
CA LYS A 64 6.16 6.24 3.41
C LYS A 64 7.32 6.99 4.04
N SER A 65 7.11 7.68 5.16
CA SER A 65 8.16 8.42 5.87
C SER A 65 9.00 7.46 6.73
N GLY A 66 10.12 7.97 7.24
CA GLY A 66 10.97 7.20 8.15
C GLY A 66 10.24 6.75 9.40
N SER A 67 9.42 7.64 10.00
CA SER A 67 8.61 7.30 11.18
C SER A 67 7.57 6.23 10.86
N GLY A 68 6.93 6.34 9.70
CA GLY A 68 5.95 5.35 9.26
C GLY A 68 6.57 4.00 8.99
N ARG A 69 7.76 3.96 8.40
CA ARG A 69 8.49 2.71 8.18
C ARG A 69 8.84 2.04 9.50
N ALA A 70 9.25 2.81 10.50
CA ALA A 70 9.52 2.28 11.83
C ALA A 70 8.25 1.70 12.45
N PHE A 71 7.11 2.40 12.29
CA PHE A 71 5.82 1.92 12.76
C PHE A 71 5.44 0.59 12.13
N ILE A 72 5.58 0.48 10.81
CA ILE A 72 5.28 -0.75 10.06
C ILE A 72 6.16 -1.90 10.56
N ASN A 73 7.46 -1.68 10.67
CA ASN A 73 8.40 -2.71 11.08
C ASN A 73 8.16 -3.17 12.52
N LYS A 74 7.74 -2.26 13.38
CA LYS A 74 7.50 -2.58 14.79
C LYS A 74 6.17 -3.31 15.02
N HIS A 75 5.13 -2.95 14.26
CA HIS A 75 3.76 -3.35 14.59
C HIS A 75 3.09 -4.25 13.55
N LEU A 76 3.50 -4.19 12.28
CA LEU A 76 2.72 -4.76 11.18
C LEU A 76 3.44 -5.83 10.37
N ILE A 77 4.74 -5.95 10.54
CA ILE A 77 5.53 -6.95 9.79
C ILE A 77 6.38 -7.81 10.72
#